data_eaaaa599a6c5c419498a74f126e39e5c
#
_entry.id   eaaaa599a6c5c419498a74f126e39e5c
#
_cell.length_a   1.000
_cell.length_b   1.000
_cell.length_c   1.000
_cell.angle_alpha   90.00
_cell.angle_beta   90.00
_cell.angle_gamma   90.00
#
_symmetry.space_group_name_H-M   'P 1'
#
loop_
_entity.id
_entity.type
_entity.pdbx_description
1 polymer ?
#
loop_
_entity_poly.entity_id
_entity_poly.type
_entity_poly.pdbx_seq_one_letter_code
_entity_poly.pdbx_strand_id
1 'polypeptide(L)'
;MSPREVTGEAAGEIRQLVPDIETLARRLADVDYLVDEGLATSIFLSLRLPQPLLLEGEAGVGKTEAGKALALVLDTPLIRLQCYDGIDAAEALYEWNYPRQLLSIRLADSRGATLGEEELFGPDYLIRRPLLRALEHPGPRPAVLLVDEIDRADDDFEAFLLELLGEAAVTIPEIGTIRATHPPIIVLTSNRTRDLHDAVKRRCLYHWIAYPTPEREVEIVRRRVKGSSDTLAVQVANAVSRMRDSDVQKPPGIAESIDWLAALSLLGVERLDAAAVDLTLGSVLKYGEDQEVIRAAGLEQLVRGGD
;
A
#
# COMPACT_ATOMS: atom_id res chain seq x y z
N MET A 1 -29.06 9.13 -1.05
CA MET A 1 -28.00 10.05 -0.57
C MET A 1 -26.78 9.17 -0.32
N SER A 2 -25.66 9.44 -0.97
CA SER A 2 -24.43 8.67 -0.76
C SER A 2 -23.82 9.02 0.60
N PRO A 3 -23.61 8.09 1.52
CA PRO A 3 -23.18 8.37 2.90
C PRO A 3 -21.71 8.83 3.05
N ARG A 4 -20.96 8.89 1.96
CA ARG A 4 -19.52 9.17 1.95
C ARG A 4 -19.12 10.54 1.41
N GLU A 5 -20.05 11.47 1.26
CA GLU A 5 -19.61 12.80 0.88
C GLU A 5 -18.63 13.34 1.94
N VAL A 6 -17.37 13.49 1.55
CA VAL A 6 -16.41 14.32 2.29
C VAL A 6 -16.97 15.74 2.24
N THR A 7 -17.83 16.05 3.21
CA THR A 7 -18.52 17.34 3.30
C THR A 7 -17.75 18.25 4.25
N GLY A 8 -17.70 19.54 3.95
CA GLY A 8 -17.15 20.54 4.83
C GLY A 8 -15.71 20.97 4.55
N GLU A 9 -15.06 21.49 5.58
CA GLU A 9 -13.71 22.09 5.53
C GLU A 9 -12.64 21.11 5.01
N ALA A 10 -12.68 19.85 5.44
CA ALA A 10 -11.71 18.83 5.02
C ALA A 10 -11.69 18.58 3.50
N ALA A 11 -12.89 18.53 2.87
CA ALA A 11 -12.97 18.41 1.41
C ALA A 11 -12.46 19.67 0.71
N GLY A 12 -12.70 20.84 1.30
CA GLY A 12 -12.18 22.12 0.83
C GLY A 12 -10.66 22.16 0.86
N GLU A 13 -10.05 21.72 1.96
CA GLU A 13 -8.60 21.67 2.10
C GLU A 13 -7.94 20.72 1.08
N ILE A 14 -8.48 19.50 0.89
CA ILE A 14 -7.97 18.56 -0.12
C ILE A 14 -8.10 19.16 -1.53
N ARG A 15 -9.21 19.85 -1.83
CA ARG A 15 -9.40 20.53 -3.12
C ARG A 15 -8.40 21.66 -3.36
N GLN A 16 -8.03 22.39 -2.32
CA GLN A 16 -6.99 23.43 -2.39
C GLN A 16 -5.59 22.84 -2.54
N LEU A 17 -5.29 21.76 -1.80
CA LEU A 17 -4.03 21.06 -1.88
C LEU A 17 -3.78 20.44 -3.26
N VAL A 18 -4.82 19.85 -3.85
CA VAL A 18 -4.76 19.09 -5.10
C VAL A 18 -5.90 19.58 -6.00
N PRO A 19 -5.78 20.77 -6.62
CA PRO A 19 -6.85 21.35 -7.44
C PRO A 19 -7.10 20.56 -8.73
N ASP A 20 -6.07 19.96 -9.31
CA ASP A 20 -6.08 19.25 -10.59
C ASP A 20 -5.13 18.06 -10.61
N ILE A 21 -5.22 17.25 -11.67
CA ILE A 21 -4.42 16.03 -11.87
C ILE A 21 -2.92 16.35 -12.00
N GLU A 22 -2.58 17.44 -12.69
CA GLU A 22 -1.19 17.85 -12.91
C GLU A 22 -0.51 18.22 -11.59
N THR A 23 -1.20 18.99 -10.74
CA THR A 23 -0.72 19.33 -9.39
C THR A 23 -0.55 18.08 -8.52
N LEU A 24 -1.48 17.12 -8.61
CA LEU A 24 -1.34 15.83 -7.91
C LEU A 24 -0.09 15.09 -8.37
N ALA A 25 0.09 14.91 -9.67
CA ALA A 25 1.24 14.20 -10.24
C ALA A 25 2.57 14.85 -9.82
N ARG A 26 2.64 16.18 -9.87
CA ARG A 26 3.82 16.92 -9.40
C ARG A 26 4.10 16.70 -7.92
N ARG A 27 3.08 16.82 -7.04
CA ARG A 27 3.25 16.59 -5.60
C ARG A 27 3.64 15.16 -5.26
N LEU A 28 3.13 14.17 -6.01
CA LEU A 28 3.57 12.78 -5.87
C LEU A 28 5.03 12.61 -6.29
N ALA A 29 5.44 13.29 -7.37
CA ALA A 29 6.84 13.31 -7.80
C ALA A 29 7.77 13.99 -6.79
N ASP A 30 7.30 15.02 -6.06
CA ASP A 30 8.05 15.70 -5.00
C ASP A 30 8.34 14.79 -3.79
N VAL A 31 7.53 13.74 -3.60
CA VAL A 31 7.76 12.68 -2.58
C VAL A 31 8.34 11.40 -3.18
N ASP A 32 9.03 11.51 -4.32
CA ASP A 32 9.70 10.41 -5.04
C ASP A 32 8.76 9.27 -5.48
N TYR A 33 7.48 9.58 -5.69
CA TYR A 33 6.51 8.64 -6.27
C TYR A 33 6.03 9.14 -7.64
N LEU A 34 6.53 8.50 -8.70
CA LEU A 34 6.19 8.86 -10.06
C LEU A 34 4.94 8.12 -10.53
N VAL A 35 3.98 8.83 -11.09
CA VAL A 35 2.71 8.28 -11.60
C VAL A 35 2.56 8.53 -13.09
N ASP A 36 1.91 7.60 -13.80
CA ASP A 36 1.40 7.87 -15.15
C ASP A 36 0.07 8.64 -15.08
N GLU A 37 -0.43 9.06 -16.22
CA GLU A 37 -1.67 9.83 -16.32
C GLU A 37 -2.88 9.03 -15.81
N GLY A 38 -2.93 7.71 -16.07
CA GLY A 38 -4.02 6.84 -15.64
C GLY A 38 -4.08 6.69 -14.13
N LEU A 39 -2.93 6.44 -13.49
CA LEU A 39 -2.84 6.33 -12.04
C LEU A 39 -3.11 7.68 -11.36
N ALA A 40 -2.54 8.79 -11.91
CA ALA A 40 -2.80 10.13 -11.40
C ALA A 40 -4.29 10.47 -11.45
N THR A 41 -4.96 10.14 -12.56
CA THR A 41 -6.40 10.33 -12.73
C THR A 41 -7.20 9.50 -11.73
N SER A 42 -6.85 8.22 -11.56
CA SER A 42 -7.55 7.33 -10.64
C SER A 42 -7.42 7.77 -9.19
N ILE A 43 -6.22 8.19 -8.76
CA ILE A 43 -6.00 8.78 -7.44
C ILE A 43 -6.79 10.08 -7.29
N PHE A 44 -6.73 10.98 -8.28
CA PHE A 44 -7.46 12.24 -8.24
C PHE A 44 -8.98 12.03 -8.10
N LEU A 45 -9.55 11.08 -8.86
CA LEU A 45 -10.95 10.74 -8.76
C LEU A 45 -11.32 10.17 -7.39
N SER A 46 -10.47 9.34 -6.78
CA SER A 46 -10.72 8.79 -5.44
C SER A 46 -10.74 9.87 -4.36
N LEU A 47 -10.04 11.00 -4.57
CA LEU A 47 -10.09 12.17 -3.69
C LEU A 47 -11.34 13.05 -3.91
N ARG A 48 -12.07 12.87 -5.00
CA ARG A 48 -13.25 13.67 -5.38
C ARG A 48 -14.55 12.91 -5.23
N LEU A 49 -14.51 11.62 -5.50
CA LEU A 49 -15.65 10.72 -5.40
C LEU A 49 -15.54 9.94 -4.09
N PRO A 50 -16.67 9.63 -3.44
CA PRO A 50 -16.64 8.87 -2.17
C PRO A 50 -16.42 7.36 -2.43
N GLN A 51 -15.41 7.01 -3.20
CA GLN A 51 -15.10 5.65 -3.59
C GLN A 51 -13.68 5.27 -3.22
N PRO A 52 -13.45 4.07 -2.63
CA PRO A 52 -12.13 3.53 -2.44
C PRO A 52 -11.39 3.35 -3.77
N LEU A 53 -10.08 3.38 -3.73
CA LEU A 53 -9.21 3.07 -4.86
C LEU A 53 -8.65 1.66 -4.73
N LEU A 54 -8.96 0.77 -5.67
CA LEU A 54 -8.35 -0.55 -5.77
C LEU A 54 -7.22 -0.51 -6.80
N LEU A 55 -6.00 -0.78 -6.32
CA LEU A 55 -4.79 -0.89 -7.12
C LEU A 55 -4.42 -2.36 -7.27
N GLU A 56 -4.53 -2.91 -8.46
CA GLU A 56 -4.04 -4.23 -8.81
C GLU A 56 -2.79 -4.16 -9.68
N GLY A 57 -2.00 -5.19 -9.71
CA GLY A 57 -0.78 -5.30 -10.53
C GLY A 57 0.16 -6.35 -9.98
N GLU A 58 1.25 -6.60 -10.70
CA GLU A 58 2.28 -7.54 -10.28
C GLU A 58 2.95 -7.12 -8.97
N ALA A 59 3.67 -8.06 -8.33
CA ALA A 59 4.45 -7.75 -7.14
C ALA A 59 5.55 -6.73 -7.48
N GLY A 60 5.85 -5.83 -6.54
CA GLY A 60 6.96 -4.88 -6.69
C GLY A 60 6.71 -3.69 -7.62
N VAL A 61 5.49 -3.49 -8.18
CA VAL A 61 5.18 -2.33 -9.07
C VAL A 61 4.90 -1.02 -8.33
N GLY A 62 4.90 -1.03 -6.98
CA GLY A 62 4.74 0.18 -6.19
C GLY A 62 3.31 0.48 -5.72
N LYS A 63 2.40 -0.48 -5.67
CA LYS A 63 1.01 -0.32 -5.17
C LYS A 63 0.95 0.23 -3.74
N THR A 64 1.67 -0.38 -2.82
CA THR A 64 1.78 0.05 -1.41
C THR A 64 2.39 1.44 -1.28
N GLU A 65 3.37 1.77 -2.12
CA GLU A 65 4.00 3.09 -2.14
C GLU A 65 3.03 4.19 -2.58
N ALA A 66 2.04 3.90 -3.43
CA ALA A 66 0.98 4.85 -3.79
C ALA A 66 0.23 5.37 -2.57
N GLY A 67 -0.18 4.48 -1.67
CA GLY A 67 -0.87 4.85 -0.42
C GLY A 67 0.02 5.68 0.50
N LYS A 68 1.31 5.33 0.63
CA LYS A 68 2.28 6.08 1.43
C LYS A 68 2.51 7.48 0.86
N ALA A 69 2.75 7.58 -0.45
CA ALA A 69 2.96 8.85 -1.13
C ALA A 69 1.73 9.76 -1.02
N LEU A 70 0.53 9.18 -1.15
CA LEU A 70 -0.72 9.92 -0.98
C LEU A 70 -0.85 10.52 0.42
N ALA A 71 -0.53 9.77 1.47
CA ALA A 71 -0.56 10.26 2.85
C ALA A 71 0.42 11.43 3.06
N LEU A 72 1.63 11.35 2.46
CA LEU A 72 2.63 12.43 2.50
C LEU A 72 2.12 13.68 1.75
N VAL A 73 1.58 13.52 0.55
CA VAL A 73 1.04 14.64 -0.26
C VAL A 73 -0.10 15.35 0.46
N LEU A 74 -0.95 14.62 1.16
CA LEU A 74 -2.09 15.16 1.89
C LEU A 74 -1.73 15.64 3.30
N ASP A 75 -0.50 15.39 3.75
CA ASP A 75 -0.02 15.69 5.11
C ASP A 75 -1.01 15.15 6.15
N THR A 76 -1.27 13.84 6.09
CA THR A 76 -2.21 13.13 6.95
C THR A 76 -1.65 11.76 7.34
N PRO A 77 -2.08 11.16 8.47
CA PRO A 77 -1.59 9.84 8.86
C PRO A 77 -1.92 8.77 7.84
N LEU A 78 -0.92 7.90 7.60
CA LEU A 78 -1.12 6.60 6.97
C LEU A 78 -1.47 5.58 8.04
N ILE A 79 -2.63 4.95 7.90
CA ILE A 79 -3.03 3.81 8.72
C ILE A 79 -3.03 2.59 7.82
N ARG A 80 -2.13 1.64 8.10
CA ARG A 80 -1.96 0.44 7.27
C ARG A 80 -2.55 -0.78 7.96
N LEU A 81 -3.33 -1.54 7.22
CA LEU A 81 -3.76 -2.90 7.52
C LEU A 81 -3.13 -3.83 6.50
N GLN A 82 -2.21 -4.70 6.94
CA GLN A 82 -1.65 -5.75 6.11
C GLN A 82 -2.54 -6.97 6.20
N CYS A 83 -3.12 -7.41 5.07
CA CYS A 83 -3.89 -8.63 5.01
C CYS A 83 -2.98 -9.87 4.93
N TYR A 84 -3.42 -10.96 5.52
CA TYR A 84 -2.79 -12.27 5.50
C TYR A 84 -3.86 -13.36 5.67
N ASP A 85 -3.49 -14.59 5.36
CA ASP A 85 -4.42 -15.73 5.40
C ASP A 85 -4.96 -15.95 6.82
N GLY A 86 -6.29 -15.87 6.98
CA GLY A 86 -6.96 -16.03 8.27
C GLY A 86 -7.08 -14.75 9.11
N ILE A 87 -6.80 -13.58 8.52
CA ILE A 87 -7.11 -12.31 9.21
C ILE A 87 -8.61 -12.22 9.49
N ASP A 88 -8.97 -11.87 10.71
CA ASP A 88 -10.36 -11.70 11.11
C ASP A 88 -10.74 -10.24 11.40
N ALA A 89 -12.04 -10.01 11.58
CA ALA A 89 -12.57 -8.68 11.88
C ALA A 89 -12.05 -8.13 13.22
N ALA A 90 -11.78 -8.99 14.22
CA ALA A 90 -11.28 -8.58 15.51
C ALA A 90 -9.86 -8.03 15.41
N GLU A 91 -9.00 -8.70 14.64
CA GLU A 91 -7.62 -8.23 14.41
C GLU A 91 -7.54 -6.95 13.58
N ALA A 92 -8.51 -6.72 12.70
CA ALA A 92 -8.54 -5.56 11.84
C ALA A 92 -9.24 -4.35 12.47
N LEU A 93 -10.29 -4.59 13.29
CA LEU A 93 -11.17 -3.55 13.80
C LEU A 93 -10.87 -3.18 15.25
N TYR A 94 -11.02 -4.13 16.18
CA TYR A 94 -10.82 -3.90 17.61
C TYR A 94 -10.55 -5.22 18.35
N GLU A 95 -10.02 -5.08 19.55
CA GLU A 95 -9.85 -6.17 20.52
C GLU A 95 -10.16 -5.65 21.92
N TRP A 96 -10.78 -6.48 22.75
CA TRP A 96 -10.97 -6.17 24.15
C TRP A 96 -9.71 -6.47 24.95
N ASN A 97 -9.26 -5.52 25.75
CA ASN A 97 -8.10 -5.69 26.63
C ASN A 97 -8.48 -6.53 27.87
N TYR A 98 -8.74 -7.83 27.65
CA TYR A 98 -9.11 -8.75 28.73
C TYR A 98 -8.15 -8.75 29.93
N PRO A 99 -6.82 -8.70 29.75
CA PRO A 99 -5.90 -8.60 30.88
C PRO A 99 -6.15 -7.36 31.75
N ARG A 100 -6.42 -6.21 31.10
CA ARG A 100 -6.72 -4.97 31.82
C ARG A 100 -8.10 -5.03 32.52
N GLN A 101 -9.10 -5.62 31.86
CA GLN A 101 -10.41 -5.86 32.49
C GLN A 101 -10.29 -6.71 33.76
N LEU A 102 -9.59 -7.86 33.70
CA LEU A 102 -9.35 -8.75 34.83
C LEU A 102 -8.63 -8.05 35.99
N LEU A 103 -7.60 -7.24 35.65
CA LEU A 103 -6.88 -6.46 36.68
C LEU A 103 -7.81 -5.44 37.33
N SER A 104 -8.64 -4.76 36.56
CA SER A 104 -9.61 -3.76 37.10
C SER A 104 -10.66 -4.40 38.00
N ILE A 105 -11.19 -5.57 37.64
CA ILE A 105 -12.12 -6.36 38.47
C ILE A 105 -11.48 -6.69 39.82
N ARG A 106 -10.26 -7.23 39.81
CA ARG A 106 -9.54 -7.58 41.04
C ARG A 106 -9.25 -6.36 41.94
N LEU A 107 -8.92 -5.22 41.32
CA LEU A 107 -8.70 -3.97 42.07
C LEU A 107 -10.01 -3.43 42.67
N ALA A 108 -11.12 -3.52 41.94
CA ALA A 108 -12.44 -3.14 42.45
C ALA A 108 -12.85 -4.04 43.65
N ASP A 109 -12.74 -5.36 43.51
CA ASP A 109 -13.03 -6.33 44.55
C ASP A 109 -12.21 -6.04 45.84
N SER A 110 -10.92 -5.73 45.70
CA SER A 110 -10.05 -5.39 46.82
C SER A 110 -10.46 -4.12 47.56
N ARG A 111 -11.25 -3.24 46.91
CA ARG A 111 -11.79 -1.99 47.47
C ARG A 111 -13.25 -2.14 47.91
N GLY A 112 -13.84 -3.33 47.80
CA GLY A 112 -15.24 -3.59 48.06
C GLY A 112 -16.21 -2.95 47.05
N ALA A 113 -15.73 -2.65 45.86
CA ALA A 113 -16.53 -2.13 44.75
C ALA A 113 -16.76 -3.23 43.70
N THR A 114 -17.86 -3.11 42.93
CA THR A 114 -18.16 -4.01 41.81
C THR A 114 -18.18 -3.19 40.53
N LEU A 115 -17.48 -3.64 39.49
CA LEU A 115 -17.55 -3.05 38.18
C LEU A 115 -18.73 -3.64 37.41
N GLY A 116 -19.53 -2.78 36.79
CA GLY A 116 -20.60 -3.19 35.89
C GLY A 116 -20.09 -3.68 34.55
N GLU A 117 -20.93 -4.43 33.84
CA GLU A 117 -20.61 -4.92 32.49
C GLU A 117 -20.37 -3.76 31.52
N GLU A 118 -21.18 -2.70 31.55
CA GLU A 118 -21.02 -1.50 30.74
C GLU A 118 -19.68 -0.77 30.98
N GLU A 119 -19.16 -0.82 32.22
CA GLU A 119 -17.85 -0.23 32.54
C GLU A 119 -16.71 -1.07 31.95
N LEU A 120 -16.84 -2.42 31.97
CA LEU A 120 -15.83 -3.35 31.46
C LEU A 120 -15.74 -3.34 29.93
N PHE A 121 -16.84 -3.11 29.24
CA PHE A 121 -16.89 -2.96 27.79
C PHE A 121 -16.89 -1.49 27.35
N GLY A 122 -16.35 -0.62 28.18
CA GLY A 122 -16.17 0.80 27.85
C GLY A 122 -14.92 1.08 27.01
N PRO A 123 -14.82 2.33 26.49
CA PRO A 123 -13.74 2.75 25.58
C PRO A 123 -12.31 2.57 26.14
N ASP A 124 -12.17 2.53 27.48
CA ASP A 124 -10.89 2.38 28.18
C ASP A 124 -10.27 0.99 28.03
N TYR A 125 -11.09 -0.01 27.73
CA TYR A 125 -10.66 -1.39 27.52
C TYR A 125 -10.63 -1.79 26.05
N LEU A 126 -11.00 -0.87 25.16
CA LEU A 126 -11.01 -1.10 23.70
C LEU A 126 -9.62 -0.84 23.11
N ILE A 127 -9.00 -1.88 22.55
CA ILE A 127 -7.79 -1.76 21.75
C ILE A 127 -8.21 -1.46 20.30
N ARG A 128 -7.93 -0.26 19.85
CA ARG A 128 -8.27 0.21 18.50
C ARG A 128 -7.29 -0.37 17.49
N ARG A 129 -7.77 -1.19 16.58
CA ARG A 129 -7.03 -1.76 15.48
C ARG A 129 -7.10 -0.81 14.25
N PRO A 130 -6.38 -1.09 13.15
CA PRO A 130 -6.24 -0.12 12.04
C PRO A 130 -7.55 0.44 11.48
N LEU A 131 -8.58 -0.39 11.29
CA LEU A 131 -9.85 0.07 10.71
C LEU A 131 -10.55 1.06 11.64
N LEU A 132 -10.66 0.73 12.93
CA LEU A 132 -11.28 1.63 13.90
C LEU A 132 -10.48 2.93 14.08
N ARG A 133 -9.15 2.85 14.10
CA ARG A 133 -8.29 4.04 14.16
C ARG A 133 -8.50 4.96 12.97
N ALA A 134 -8.74 4.41 11.78
CA ALA A 134 -9.01 5.21 10.58
C ALA A 134 -10.37 5.90 10.66
N LEU A 135 -11.40 5.22 11.18
CA LEU A 135 -12.74 5.80 11.37
C LEU A 135 -12.78 6.88 12.44
N GLU A 136 -12.08 6.66 13.56
CA GLU A 136 -12.06 7.58 14.70
C GLU A 136 -10.98 8.68 14.57
N HIS A 137 -10.29 8.76 13.41
CA HIS A 137 -9.29 9.81 13.21
C HIS A 137 -9.91 11.20 13.34
N PRO A 138 -9.42 12.05 14.27
CA PRO A 138 -10.11 13.32 14.62
C PRO A 138 -10.00 14.41 13.55
N GLY A 139 -9.19 14.20 12.51
CA GLY A 139 -8.99 15.22 11.49
C GLY A 139 -7.89 16.23 11.84
N PRO A 140 -7.82 17.40 11.17
CA PRO A 140 -8.83 17.99 10.27
C PRO A 140 -8.96 17.31 8.91
N ARG A 141 -7.90 16.63 8.44
CA ARG A 141 -7.93 15.89 7.17
C ARG A 141 -8.20 14.41 7.43
N PRO A 142 -8.93 13.73 6.52
CA PRO A 142 -9.15 12.29 6.65
C PRO A 142 -7.83 11.52 6.59
N ALA A 143 -7.69 10.48 7.40
CA ALA A 143 -6.55 9.58 7.30
C ALA A 143 -6.55 8.82 5.97
N VAL A 144 -5.37 8.43 5.47
CA VAL A 144 -5.26 7.42 4.41
C VAL A 144 -5.25 6.05 5.05
N LEU A 145 -6.28 5.24 4.76
CA LEU A 145 -6.36 3.84 5.14
C LEU A 145 -5.86 2.98 3.98
N LEU A 146 -4.72 2.33 4.16
CA LEU A 146 -4.16 1.38 3.21
C LEU A 146 -4.47 -0.04 3.67
N VAL A 147 -5.36 -0.72 2.93
CA VAL A 147 -5.62 -2.16 3.09
C VAL A 147 -4.75 -2.90 2.08
N ASP A 148 -3.65 -3.45 2.56
CA ASP A 148 -2.57 -3.96 1.72
C ASP A 148 -2.68 -5.47 1.54
N GLU A 149 -2.53 -5.96 0.30
CA GLU A 149 -2.66 -7.36 -0.11
C GLU A 149 -4.01 -7.98 0.28
N ILE A 150 -5.13 -7.29 -0.06
CA ILE A 150 -6.48 -7.77 0.26
C ILE A 150 -6.80 -9.14 -0.33
N ASP A 151 -6.16 -9.50 -1.44
CA ASP A 151 -6.27 -10.81 -2.07
C ASP A 151 -5.71 -11.97 -1.22
N ARG A 152 -5.12 -11.69 -0.05
CA ARG A 152 -4.70 -12.69 0.94
C ARG A 152 -5.73 -12.95 2.03
N ALA A 153 -6.69 -12.04 2.19
CA ALA A 153 -7.79 -12.24 3.12
C ALA A 153 -8.82 -13.22 2.56
N ASP A 154 -9.67 -13.78 3.40
CA ASP A 154 -10.77 -14.64 2.99
C ASP A 154 -12.04 -13.86 2.59
N ASP A 155 -13.06 -14.58 2.11
CA ASP A 155 -14.34 -14.01 1.65
C ASP A 155 -15.13 -13.40 2.81
N ASP A 156 -15.00 -13.93 4.03
CA ASP A 156 -15.69 -13.42 5.22
C ASP A 156 -15.15 -12.05 5.61
N PHE A 157 -13.83 -11.88 5.52
CA PHE A 157 -13.20 -10.59 5.73
C PHE A 157 -13.57 -9.56 4.65
N GLU A 158 -13.63 -9.96 3.38
CA GLU A 158 -14.10 -9.08 2.32
C GLU A 158 -15.56 -8.64 2.56
N ALA A 159 -16.44 -9.56 2.96
CA ALA A 159 -17.83 -9.24 3.29
C ALA A 159 -17.92 -8.24 4.46
N PHE A 160 -17.08 -8.40 5.48
CA PHE A 160 -16.97 -7.47 6.60
C PHE A 160 -16.53 -6.05 6.13
N LEU A 161 -15.58 -5.97 5.21
CA LEU A 161 -15.14 -4.68 4.66
C LEU A 161 -16.22 -3.93 3.90
N LEU A 162 -17.27 -4.62 3.39
CA LEU A 162 -18.33 -3.97 2.60
C LEU A 162 -19.08 -2.88 3.37
N GLU A 163 -19.28 -3.02 4.68
CA GLU A 163 -19.87 -2.00 5.54
C GLU A 163 -18.96 -0.76 5.58
N LEU A 164 -17.68 -0.94 5.89
CA LEU A 164 -16.68 0.12 5.90
C LEU A 164 -16.57 0.81 4.54
N LEU A 165 -16.47 0.01 3.46
CA LEU A 165 -16.35 0.52 2.10
C LEU A 165 -17.64 1.24 1.63
N GLY A 166 -18.80 0.89 2.14
CA GLY A 166 -20.10 1.49 1.79
C GLY A 166 -20.46 2.72 2.61
N GLU A 167 -20.31 2.65 3.92
CA GLU A 167 -20.91 3.60 4.86
C GLU A 167 -19.90 4.41 5.68
N ALA A 168 -18.59 4.15 5.57
CA ALA A 168 -17.56 4.67 6.46
C ALA A 168 -17.95 4.48 7.95
N ALA A 169 -18.46 3.31 8.26
CA ALA A 169 -18.96 2.93 9.57
C ALA A 169 -18.64 1.46 9.86
N VAL A 170 -18.67 1.11 11.12
CA VAL A 170 -18.59 -0.27 11.59
C VAL A 170 -19.46 -0.43 12.84
N THR A 171 -20.00 -1.63 13.03
CA THR A 171 -20.85 -1.94 14.18
C THR A 171 -20.10 -2.87 15.13
N ILE A 172 -19.93 -2.41 16.37
CA ILE A 172 -19.38 -3.18 17.50
C ILE A 172 -20.56 -3.58 18.41
N PRO A 173 -20.83 -4.86 18.66
CA PRO A 173 -22.01 -5.31 19.37
C PRO A 173 -22.23 -4.62 20.73
N GLU A 174 -21.17 -4.38 21.49
CA GLU A 174 -21.23 -3.84 22.86
C GLU A 174 -21.32 -2.30 22.88
N ILE A 175 -20.87 -1.63 21.80
CA ILE A 175 -20.75 -0.16 21.74
C ILE A 175 -21.79 0.44 20.78
N GLY A 176 -22.19 -0.33 19.76
CA GLY A 176 -23.05 0.15 18.67
C GLY A 176 -22.27 0.58 17.43
N THR A 177 -22.91 1.35 16.57
CA THR A 177 -22.32 1.77 15.29
C THR A 177 -21.44 3.00 15.45
N ILE A 178 -20.16 2.86 15.08
CA ILE A 178 -19.19 3.93 15.01
C ILE A 178 -19.12 4.42 13.57
N ARG A 179 -19.37 5.70 13.35
CA ARG A 179 -19.28 6.37 12.04
C ARG A 179 -18.11 7.35 12.03
N ALA A 180 -17.40 7.38 10.91
CA ALA A 180 -16.32 8.33 10.74
C ALA A 180 -16.86 9.76 10.66
N THR A 181 -16.27 10.67 11.44
CA THR A 181 -16.49 12.13 11.28
C THR A 181 -15.87 12.63 9.98
N HIS A 182 -14.68 12.12 9.67
CA HIS A 182 -13.95 12.36 8.43
C HIS A 182 -13.72 11.02 7.74
N PRO A 183 -14.57 10.63 6.75
CA PRO A 183 -14.43 9.34 6.06
C PRO A 183 -13.01 9.16 5.53
N PRO A 184 -12.31 8.06 5.87
CA PRO A 184 -10.94 7.84 5.45
C PRO A 184 -10.84 7.70 3.93
N ILE A 185 -9.72 8.15 3.37
CA ILE A 185 -9.33 7.87 1.99
C ILE A 185 -8.82 6.44 1.96
N ILE A 186 -9.55 5.54 1.29
CA ILE A 186 -9.25 4.11 1.32
C ILE A 186 -8.53 3.72 0.03
N VAL A 187 -7.35 3.11 0.19
CA VAL A 187 -6.58 2.48 -0.88
C VAL A 187 -6.48 1.00 -0.57
N LEU A 188 -6.95 0.16 -1.49
CA LEU A 188 -6.82 -1.28 -1.44
C LEU A 188 -5.74 -1.70 -2.42
N THR A 189 -4.88 -2.67 -2.06
CA THR A 189 -3.91 -3.25 -3.00
C THR A 189 -4.13 -4.74 -3.16
N SER A 190 -3.87 -5.27 -4.36
CA SER A 190 -3.99 -6.69 -4.68
C SER A 190 -2.90 -7.11 -5.66
N ASN A 191 -2.29 -8.29 -5.43
CA ASN A 191 -1.37 -8.95 -6.36
C ASN A 191 -2.10 -9.96 -7.26
N ARG A 192 -3.43 -10.04 -7.16
CA ARG A 192 -4.27 -11.02 -7.86
C ARG A 192 -3.87 -12.48 -7.62
N THR A 193 -3.41 -12.80 -6.41
CA THR A 193 -3.18 -14.21 -6.01
C THR A 193 -4.47 -15.02 -6.01
N ARG A 194 -5.61 -14.34 -5.76
CA ARG A 194 -6.98 -14.79 -6.03
C ARG A 194 -7.83 -13.64 -6.53
N ASP A 195 -8.99 -13.94 -7.12
CA ASP A 195 -9.96 -12.93 -7.49
C ASP A 195 -10.70 -12.39 -6.25
N LEU A 196 -10.84 -11.07 -6.18
CA LEU A 196 -11.66 -10.41 -5.17
C LEU A 196 -13.15 -10.53 -5.51
N HIS A 197 -13.98 -10.53 -4.49
CA HIS A 197 -15.42 -10.57 -4.65
C HIS A 197 -15.93 -9.36 -5.48
N ASP A 198 -16.83 -9.62 -6.42
CA ASP A 198 -17.45 -8.58 -7.26
C ASP A 198 -18.04 -7.42 -6.46
N ALA A 199 -18.56 -7.71 -5.26
CA ALA A 199 -19.15 -6.72 -4.38
C ALA A 199 -18.13 -5.67 -3.92
N VAL A 200 -16.87 -6.05 -3.68
CA VAL A 200 -15.77 -5.15 -3.33
C VAL A 200 -15.36 -4.34 -4.56
N LYS A 201 -15.11 -5.03 -5.70
CA LYS A 201 -14.69 -4.37 -6.96
C LYS A 201 -15.68 -3.30 -7.41
N ARG A 202 -17.00 -3.56 -7.32
CA ARG A 202 -18.05 -2.60 -7.72
C ARG A 202 -18.14 -1.35 -6.86
N ARG A 203 -17.58 -1.38 -5.66
CA ARG A 203 -17.52 -0.22 -4.74
C ARG A 203 -16.29 0.64 -4.92
N CYS A 204 -15.30 0.16 -5.70
CA CYS A 204 -14.02 0.80 -5.87
C CYS A 204 -13.86 1.45 -7.24
N LEU A 205 -13.09 2.52 -7.28
CA LEU A 205 -12.38 2.90 -8.50
C LEU A 205 -11.26 1.88 -8.71
N TYR A 206 -11.05 1.46 -9.93
CA TYR A 206 -10.09 0.43 -10.26
C TYR A 206 -8.95 0.97 -11.12
N HIS A 207 -7.72 0.59 -10.80
CA HIS A 207 -6.57 0.85 -11.65
C HIS A 207 -5.59 -0.31 -11.60
N TRP A 208 -5.15 -0.75 -12.79
CA TRP A 208 -4.07 -1.72 -12.95
C TRP A 208 -2.74 -1.00 -13.08
N ILE A 209 -1.79 -1.27 -12.18
CA ILE A 209 -0.42 -0.76 -12.27
C ILE A 209 0.43 -1.79 -13.00
N ALA A 210 0.83 -1.45 -14.23
CA ALA A 210 1.75 -2.25 -15.02
C ALA A 210 3.21 -1.97 -14.62
N TYR A 211 4.13 -2.82 -15.07
CA TYR A 211 5.55 -2.48 -15.03
C TYR A 211 5.80 -1.19 -15.82
N PRO A 212 6.66 -0.30 -15.32
CA PRO A 212 7.00 0.92 -16.07
C PRO A 212 7.78 0.60 -17.33
N THR A 213 7.78 1.53 -18.28
CA THR A 213 8.73 1.47 -19.39
C THR A 213 10.17 1.60 -18.87
N PRO A 214 11.18 1.11 -19.59
CA PRO A 214 12.58 1.24 -19.17
C PRO A 214 13.00 2.69 -18.86
N GLU A 215 12.54 3.66 -19.64
CA GLU A 215 12.83 5.09 -19.45
C GLU A 215 12.25 5.59 -18.11
N ARG A 216 11.02 5.15 -17.80
CA ARG A 216 10.36 5.49 -16.55
C ARG A 216 11.03 4.82 -15.37
N GLU A 217 11.46 3.57 -15.54
CA GLU A 217 12.18 2.83 -14.51
C GLU A 217 13.52 3.49 -14.18
N VAL A 218 14.28 3.95 -15.20
CA VAL A 218 15.50 4.74 -15.00
C VAL A 218 15.23 5.97 -14.13
N GLU A 219 14.15 6.71 -14.39
CA GLU A 219 13.79 7.88 -13.60
C GLU A 219 13.49 7.50 -12.14
N ILE A 220 12.76 6.40 -11.92
CA ILE A 220 12.42 5.91 -10.58
C ILE A 220 13.68 5.50 -9.81
N VAL A 221 14.54 4.64 -10.39
CA VAL A 221 15.71 4.12 -9.69
C VAL A 221 16.74 5.22 -9.37
N ARG A 222 16.89 6.22 -10.25
CA ARG A 222 17.75 7.40 -10.01
C ARG A 222 17.28 8.24 -8.83
N ARG A 223 15.98 8.44 -8.68
CA ARG A 223 15.42 9.19 -7.55
C ARG A 223 15.62 8.45 -6.24
N ARG A 224 15.48 7.13 -6.26
CA ARG A 224 15.54 6.28 -5.07
C ARG A 224 16.97 5.96 -4.64
N VAL A 225 17.92 5.82 -5.58
CA VAL A 225 19.34 5.50 -5.29
C VAL A 225 20.21 6.71 -5.63
N LYS A 226 20.24 7.66 -4.69
CA LYS A 226 21.02 8.91 -4.85
C LYS A 226 22.52 8.62 -4.94
N GLY A 227 23.19 9.23 -5.92
CA GLY A 227 24.63 9.08 -6.14
C GLY A 227 25.04 7.87 -6.98
N SER A 228 24.10 7.08 -7.49
CA SER A 228 24.40 6.04 -8.48
C SER A 228 24.84 6.66 -9.83
N SER A 229 25.66 5.93 -10.60
CA SER A 229 26.03 6.32 -11.96
C SER A 229 24.79 6.33 -12.86
N ASP A 230 24.62 7.40 -13.67
CA ASP A 230 23.56 7.50 -14.65
C ASP A 230 23.60 6.35 -15.68
N THR A 231 24.80 5.97 -16.10
CA THR A 231 25.01 4.83 -17.01
C THR A 231 24.56 3.53 -16.37
N LEU A 232 24.92 3.29 -15.11
CA LEU A 232 24.54 2.09 -14.39
C LEU A 232 23.01 2.01 -14.21
N ALA A 233 22.34 3.12 -13.86
CA ALA A 233 20.89 3.16 -13.72
C ALA A 233 20.16 2.77 -15.02
N VAL A 234 20.63 3.29 -16.17
CA VAL A 234 20.10 2.91 -17.50
C VAL A 234 20.32 1.42 -17.78
N GLN A 235 21.54 0.93 -17.51
CA GLN A 235 21.88 -0.48 -17.77
C GLN A 235 21.06 -1.44 -16.87
N VAL A 236 20.86 -1.10 -15.59
CA VAL A 236 20.03 -1.89 -14.66
C VAL A 236 18.58 -1.93 -15.16
N ALA A 237 17.96 -0.79 -15.47
CA ALA A 237 16.57 -0.76 -15.94
C ALA A 237 16.38 -1.60 -17.23
N ASN A 238 17.31 -1.48 -18.19
CA ASN A 238 17.29 -2.26 -19.42
C ASN A 238 17.50 -3.77 -19.15
N ALA A 239 18.40 -4.12 -18.25
CA ALA A 239 18.65 -5.52 -17.90
C ALA A 239 17.42 -6.13 -17.21
N VAL A 240 16.77 -5.41 -16.29
CA VAL A 240 15.54 -5.84 -15.63
C VAL A 240 14.39 -6.00 -16.61
N SER A 241 14.23 -5.07 -17.56
CA SER A 241 13.23 -5.22 -18.64
C SER A 241 13.45 -6.51 -19.43
N ARG A 242 14.68 -6.85 -19.78
CA ARG A 242 15.00 -8.12 -20.48
C ARG A 242 14.77 -9.36 -19.63
N MET A 243 15.02 -9.26 -18.32
CA MET A 243 14.69 -10.37 -17.40
C MET A 243 13.19 -10.61 -17.36
N ARG A 244 12.35 -9.55 -17.40
CA ARG A 244 10.88 -9.66 -17.47
C ARG A 244 10.39 -10.28 -18.77
N ASP A 245 11.11 -10.05 -19.87
CA ASP A 245 10.81 -10.62 -21.19
C ASP A 245 11.33 -12.08 -21.33
N SER A 246 12.07 -12.57 -20.34
CA SER A 246 12.57 -13.95 -20.29
C SER A 246 11.55 -14.90 -19.64
N ASP A 247 11.76 -16.20 -19.78
CA ASP A 247 10.89 -17.25 -19.21
C ASP A 247 11.16 -17.46 -17.70
N VAL A 248 11.13 -16.38 -16.92
CA VAL A 248 11.26 -16.40 -15.47
C VAL A 248 9.89 -16.54 -14.81
N GLN A 249 9.81 -17.34 -13.76
CA GLN A 249 8.55 -17.59 -13.02
C GLN A 249 8.11 -16.34 -12.23
N LYS A 250 9.09 -15.60 -11.70
CA LYS A 250 8.86 -14.41 -10.90
C LYS A 250 9.66 -13.22 -11.45
N PRO A 251 9.07 -12.50 -12.41
CA PRO A 251 9.71 -11.32 -12.98
C PRO A 251 10.04 -10.29 -11.90
N PRO A 252 11.22 -9.66 -11.96
CA PRO A 252 11.62 -8.67 -10.97
C PRO A 252 10.77 -7.39 -11.07
N GLY A 253 10.32 -6.88 -9.92
CA GLY A 253 9.59 -5.60 -9.81
C GLY A 253 10.53 -4.40 -9.74
N ILE A 254 9.95 -3.22 -9.55
CA ILE A 254 10.72 -1.96 -9.38
C ILE A 254 11.53 -1.99 -8.08
N ALA A 255 11.00 -2.62 -7.03
CA ALA A 255 11.71 -2.76 -5.76
C ALA A 255 13.03 -3.51 -5.94
N GLU A 256 13.01 -4.61 -6.69
CA GLU A 256 14.20 -5.40 -7.01
C GLU A 256 15.19 -4.60 -7.88
N SER A 257 14.71 -3.75 -8.79
CA SER A 257 15.58 -2.86 -9.58
C SER A 257 16.29 -1.83 -8.70
N ILE A 258 15.58 -1.23 -7.74
CA ILE A 258 16.13 -0.29 -6.77
C ILE A 258 17.20 -0.99 -5.91
N ASP A 259 16.86 -2.15 -5.35
CA ASP A 259 17.76 -2.93 -4.50
C ASP A 259 19.03 -3.35 -5.27
N TRP A 260 18.86 -3.77 -6.53
CA TRP A 260 19.99 -4.18 -7.36
C TRP A 260 20.91 -3.01 -7.72
N LEU A 261 20.33 -1.86 -8.12
CA LEU A 261 21.13 -0.66 -8.37
C LEU A 261 21.89 -0.20 -7.10
N ALA A 262 21.25 -0.28 -5.93
CA ALA A 262 21.88 0.05 -4.66
C ALA A 262 23.02 -0.92 -4.33
N ALA A 263 22.82 -2.22 -4.53
CA ALA A 263 23.85 -3.23 -4.31
C ALA A 263 25.07 -3.05 -5.24
N LEU A 264 24.84 -2.85 -6.53
CA LEU A 264 25.89 -2.56 -7.50
C LEU A 264 26.68 -1.28 -7.16
N SER A 265 25.96 -0.22 -6.79
CA SER A 265 26.58 1.04 -6.37
C SER A 265 27.44 0.88 -5.11
N LEU A 266 27.00 0.09 -4.13
CA LEU A 266 27.75 -0.23 -2.92
C LEU A 266 29.03 -0.99 -3.20
N LEU A 267 29.03 -1.85 -4.24
CA LEU A 267 30.19 -2.59 -4.72
C LEU A 267 31.14 -1.75 -5.60
N GLY A 268 30.82 -0.47 -5.83
CA GLY A 268 31.61 0.43 -6.66
C GLY A 268 31.53 0.14 -8.15
N VAL A 269 30.48 -0.55 -8.60
CA VAL A 269 30.25 -0.84 -10.02
C VAL A 269 29.73 0.42 -10.69
N GLU A 270 30.45 0.95 -11.65
CA GLU A 270 30.04 2.13 -12.45
C GLU A 270 29.32 1.76 -13.76
N ARG A 271 29.62 0.56 -14.26
CA ARG A 271 29.02 0.00 -15.49
C ARG A 271 28.74 -1.48 -15.28
N LEU A 272 27.58 -1.91 -15.75
CA LEU A 272 27.15 -3.30 -15.65
C LEU A 272 27.92 -4.16 -16.66
N ASP A 273 28.54 -5.24 -16.19
CA ASP A 273 29.13 -6.30 -17.00
C ASP A 273 28.62 -7.67 -16.57
N ALA A 274 28.92 -8.72 -17.33
CA ALA A 274 28.45 -10.06 -17.06
C ALA A 274 28.93 -10.60 -15.69
N ALA A 275 30.11 -10.23 -15.24
CA ALA A 275 30.66 -10.66 -13.96
C ALA A 275 29.91 -10.00 -12.78
N ALA A 276 29.63 -8.69 -12.89
CA ALA A 276 28.83 -7.97 -11.90
C ALA A 276 27.38 -8.49 -11.85
N VAL A 277 26.78 -8.81 -13.00
CA VAL A 277 25.47 -9.45 -13.07
C VAL A 277 25.47 -10.78 -12.33
N ASP A 278 26.40 -11.69 -12.65
CA ASP A 278 26.45 -13.03 -12.03
C ASP A 278 26.63 -12.96 -10.51
N LEU A 279 27.54 -12.10 -10.05
CA LEU A 279 27.82 -11.88 -8.63
C LEU A 279 26.61 -11.35 -7.86
N THR A 280 25.78 -10.54 -8.50
CA THR A 280 24.67 -9.83 -7.83
C THR A 280 23.27 -10.31 -8.25
N LEU A 281 23.19 -11.38 -9.04
CA LEU A 281 21.92 -11.88 -9.60
C LEU A 281 20.88 -12.19 -8.51
N GLY A 282 21.30 -12.67 -7.34
CA GLY A 282 20.43 -12.89 -6.18
C GLY A 282 19.86 -11.61 -5.56
N SER A 283 20.37 -10.42 -5.90
CA SER A 283 19.78 -9.16 -5.46
C SER A 283 18.51 -8.82 -6.25
N VAL A 284 18.41 -9.27 -7.50
CA VAL A 284 17.29 -8.97 -8.41
C VAL A 284 16.36 -10.17 -8.62
N LEU A 285 16.88 -11.41 -8.69
CA LEU A 285 16.09 -12.64 -8.83
C LEU A 285 16.17 -13.47 -7.56
N LYS A 286 15.01 -13.72 -6.92
CA LYS A 286 14.92 -14.37 -5.61
C LYS A 286 14.75 -15.89 -5.68
N TYR A 287 14.62 -16.47 -6.88
CA TYR A 287 14.45 -17.90 -7.13
C TYR A 287 15.64 -18.46 -7.88
N GLY A 288 16.18 -19.60 -7.41
CA GLY A 288 17.36 -20.24 -8.02
C GLY A 288 17.11 -20.63 -9.46
N GLU A 289 15.91 -21.16 -9.75
CA GLU A 289 15.47 -21.57 -11.07
C GLU A 289 15.48 -20.40 -12.05
N ASP A 290 15.00 -19.23 -11.65
CA ASP A 290 15.00 -18.03 -12.47
C ASP A 290 16.43 -17.53 -12.76
N GLN A 291 17.34 -17.66 -11.77
CA GLN A 291 18.75 -17.33 -11.98
C GLN A 291 19.41 -18.28 -12.99
N GLU A 292 19.05 -19.56 -12.96
CA GLU A 292 19.55 -20.55 -13.92
C GLU A 292 19.05 -20.28 -15.33
N VAL A 293 17.78 -19.91 -15.51
CA VAL A 293 17.19 -19.48 -16.78
C VAL A 293 17.98 -18.30 -17.37
N ILE A 294 18.26 -17.29 -16.56
CA ILE A 294 19.00 -16.10 -16.99
C ILE A 294 20.47 -16.43 -17.31
N ARG A 295 21.14 -17.28 -16.53
CA ARG A 295 22.50 -17.74 -16.84
C ARG A 295 22.55 -18.54 -18.14
N ALA A 296 21.57 -19.41 -18.36
CA ALA A 296 21.49 -20.20 -19.59
C ALA A 296 21.22 -19.36 -20.83
N ALA A 297 20.44 -18.27 -20.72
CA ALA A 297 20.21 -17.32 -21.80
C ALA A 297 21.46 -16.48 -22.17
N GLY A 298 22.43 -16.39 -21.24
CA GLY A 298 23.70 -15.68 -21.43
C GLY A 298 23.67 -14.27 -20.86
N LEU A 299 24.46 -14.06 -19.78
CA LEU A 299 24.52 -12.79 -19.04
C LEU A 299 24.95 -11.59 -19.88
N GLU A 300 25.78 -11.85 -20.92
CA GLU A 300 26.19 -10.79 -21.85
C GLU A 300 25.02 -10.19 -22.64
N GLN A 301 23.93 -10.95 -22.85
CA GLN A 301 22.76 -10.44 -23.56
C GLN A 301 22.00 -9.42 -22.71
N LEU A 302 22.07 -9.52 -21.38
CA LEU A 302 21.47 -8.52 -20.48
C LEU A 302 22.23 -7.19 -20.52
N VAL A 303 23.52 -7.22 -20.78
CA VAL A 303 24.40 -6.04 -20.75
C VAL A 303 24.46 -5.33 -22.11
N ARG A 304 24.26 -6.07 -23.24
CA ARG A 304 24.30 -5.51 -24.59
C ARG A 304 23.13 -4.54 -24.83
N GLY A 305 23.44 -3.29 -25.16
CA GLY A 305 22.45 -2.30 -25.62
C GLY A 305 22.24 -1.08 -24.71
N GLY A 306 23.21 -0.73 -23.91
CA GLY A 306 23.22 0.49 -23.09
C GLY A 306 24.32 1.48 -23.53
N ASP A 307 24.60 1.60 -24.83
CA ASP A 307 25.45 2.66 -25.37
C ASP A 307 24.63 3.82 -25.92
#